data_c354b165753d268ccedaf23c9e8198aa
#
_entry.id   c354b165753d268ccedaf23c9e8198aa
#
_cell.length_a   1.000
_cell.length_b   1.000
_cell.length_c   1.000
_cell.angle_alpha   90.00
_cell.angle_beta   90.00
_cell.angle_gamma   90.00
#
_symmetry.space_group_name_H-M   'P 1'
#
loop_
_entity.id
_entity.type
_entity.pdbx_description
1 polymer ?
#
loop_
_entity_poly.entity_id
_entity_poly.type
_entity_poly.pdbx_seq_one_letter_code
_entity_poly.pdbx_strand_id
1 'polypeptide(L)'
;MLEVIVQNPRDAYLAEKFGANRMEVVSAISEGGLTPSYGAIKEIVRASKLPAMMMIRPHSFSFVYDEAARTVMERDIELAKEVGVTGIVYGGITAEGAIDQKLLEKVIGWKGDLELTFHRALEATKDIEASYQVLRTYGKDINQLLTSGGTDSALDSLTRLRTWIEDSKQNPDSFQILVGSGVKPENIATFQAALNHTDYHVGSAAREASDFSKDFSEEKIVTLQQEINRD
;
A
#
# COMPACT_ATOMS: atom_id res chain seq x y z
N MET A 1 4.20 -11.76 3.71
CA MET A 1 5.03 -10.60 3.27
C MET A 1 4.81 -9.42 4.20
N LEU A 2 5.89 -8.79 4.68
CA LEU A 2 5.84 -7.54 5.46
C LEU A 2 6.25 -6.36 4.56
N GLU A 3 5.33 -5.44 4.28
CA GLU A 3 5.59 -4.17 3.64
C GLU A 3 5.72 -3.06 4.68
N VAL A 4 6.72 -2.17 4.53
CA VAL A 4 6.95 -1.05 5.44
C VAL A 4 7.03 0.28 4.69
N ILE A 5 6.57 1.36 5.34
CA ILE A 5 6.60 2.72 4.78
C ILE A 5 8.00 3.31 4.87
N VAL A 6 8.54 3.71 3.73
CA VAL A 6 9.89 4.28 3.55
C VAL A 6 9.78 5.71 3.02
N GLN A 7 10.56 6.64 3.60
CA GLN A 7 10.55 8.05 3.23
C GLN A 7 11.91 8.57 2.72
N ASN A 8 12.99 7.82 2.94
CA ASN A 8 14.36 8.26 2.64
C ASN A 8 15.28 7.04 2.43
N PRO A 9 16.50 7.22 1.86
CA PRO A 9 17.44 6.13 1.61
C PRO A 9 17.90 5.35 2.86
N ARG A 10 17.95 6.02 4.03
CA ARG A 10 18.29 5.37 5.30
C ARG A 10 17.20 4.38 5.71
N ASP A 11 15.94 4.76 5.56
CA ASP A 11 14.81 3.87 5.79
C ASP A 11 14.91 2.63 4.89
N ALA A 12 15.19 2.81 3.61
CA ALA A 12 15.32 1.71 2.65
C ALA A 12 16.40 0.72 3.04
N TYR A 13 17.59 1.23 3.41
CA TYR A 13 18.69 0.40 3.90
C TYR A 13 18.32 -0.38 5.17
N LEU A 14 17.69 0.27 6.14
CA LEU A 14 17.31 -0.36 7.40
C LEU A 14 16.17 -1.37 7.23
N ALA A 15 15.20 -1.09 6.36
CA ALA A 15 14.13 -2.01 6.02
C ALA A 15 14.68 -3.34 5.46
N GLU A 16 15.62 -3.27 4.50
CA GLU A 16 16.30 -4.44 3.96
C GLU A 16 17.13 -5.15 5.03
N LYS A 17 17.94 -4.41 5.76
CA LYS A 17 18.83 -4.95 6.80
C LYS A 17 18.08 -5.72 7.88
N PHE A 18 16.90 -5.26 8.27
CA PHE A 18 16.10 -5.85 9.34
C PHE A 18 15.08 -6.90 8.84
N GLY A 19 15.02 -7.12 7.51
CA GLY A 19 14.28 -8.23 6.92
C GLY A 19 12.85 -7.92 6.49
N ALA A 20 12.49 -6.67 6.24
CA ALA A 20 11.26 -6.35 5.51
C ALA A 20 11.28 -7.01 4.11
N ASN A 21 10.12 -7.26 3.51
CA ASN A 21 10.04 -7.91 2.22
C ASN A 21 9.81 -6.91 1.08
N ARG A 22 9.19 -5.76 1.36
CA ARG A 22 8.83 -4.74 0.38
C ARG A 22 8.76 -3.36 1.03
N MET A 23 8.91 -2.32 0.23
CA MET A 23 8.81 -0.93 0.66
C MET A 23 7.66 -0.25 -0.06
N GLU A 24 6.80 0.46 0.68
CA GLU A 24 5.96 1.52 0.12
C GLU A 24 6.71 2.85 0.27
N VAL A 25 6.98 3.50 -0.86
CA VAL A 25 7.79 4.73 -0.87
C VAL A 25 6.89 5.96 -0.99
N VAL A 26 6.91 6.79 0.04
CA VAL A 26 6.08 7.99 0.14
C VAL A 26 6.90 9.22 0.53
N SER A 27 6.33 10.39 0.32
CA SER A 27 6.70 11.64 0.99
C SER A 27 5.54 12.12 1.86
N ALA A 28 5.76 13.14 2.69
CA ALA A 28 4.73 13.83 3.47
C ALA A 28 3.75 12.87 4.18
N ILE A 29 4.29 11.95 4.98
CA ILE A 29 3.48 10.91 5.65
C ILE A 29 2.43 11.50 6.61
N SER A 30 2.66 12.69 7.18
CA SER A 30 1.66 13.44 7.96
C SER A 30 0.39 13.78 7.17
N GLU A 31 0.51 13.85 5.85
CA GLU A 31 -0.59 14.04 4.89
C GLU A 31 -1.17 12.71 4.37
N GLY A 32 -0.78 11.59 4.98
CA GLY A 32 -1.20 10.26 4.58
C GLY A 32 -0.40 9.67 3.41
N GLY A 33 0.77 10.21 3.10
CA GLY A 33 1.66 9.77 2.02
C GLY A 33 1.32 10.40 0.67
N LEU A 34 2.29 11.10 0.08
CA LEU A 34 2.22 11.70 -1.25
C LEU A 34 3.31 11.12 -2.15
N THR A 35 3.25 11.42 -3.45
CA THR A 35 4.29 11.07 -4.42
C THR A 35 5.65 11.59 -3.97
N PRO A 36 6.70 10.75 -3.89
CA PRO A 36 8.05 11.20 -3.55
C PRO A 36 8.67 12.01 -4.69
N SER A 37 9.60 12.91 -4.37
CA SER A 37 10.36 13.63 -5.38
C SER A 37 11.26 12.67 -6.18
N TYR A 38 11.65 13.07 -7.40
CA TYR A 38 12.60 12.31 -8.25
C TYR A 38 13.88 11.94 -7.49
N GLY A 39 14.48 12.93 -6.80
CA GLY A 39 15.71 12.68 -6.04
C GLY A 39 15.50 11.66 -4.92
N ALA A 40 14.39 11.74 -4.21
CA ALA A 40 14.09 10.81 -3.12
C ALA A 40 13.92 9.39 -3.64
N ILE A 41 13.04 9.16 -4.62
CA ILE A 41 12.78 7.81 -5.12
C ILE A 41 14.03 7.18 -5.75
N LYS A 42 14.80 7.95 -6.52
CA LYS A 42 16.03 7.47 -7.14
C LYS A 42 17.07 6.98 -6.13
N GLU A 43 17.29 7.75 -5.06
CA GLU A 43 18.26 7.38 -4.02
C GLU A 43 17.72 6.26 -3.12
N ILE A 44 16.41 6.16 -2.88
CA ILE A 44 15.78 5.05 -2.15
C ILE A 44 15.98 3.73 -2.90
N VAL A 45 15.66 3.69 -4.20
CA VAL A 45 15.85 2.49 -5.05
C VAL A 45 17.33 2.06 -5.13
N ARG A 46 18.27 3.01 -5.07
CA ARG A 46 19.71 2.70 -5.03
C ARG A 46 20.19 2.16 -3.69
N ALA A 47 19.53 2.52 -2.60
CA ALA A 47 19.93 2.18 -1.24
C ALA A 47 19.50 0.77 -0.80
N SER A 48 18.58 0.13 -1.53
CA SER A 48 18.03 -1.18 -1.16
C SER A 48 17.68 -2.00 -2.39
N LYS A 49 17.74 -3.34 -2.24
CA LYS A 49 17.29 -4.31 -3.26
C LYS A 49 15.85 -4.75 -3.08
N LEU A 50 15.19 -4.30 -2.03
CA LEU A 50 13.78 -4.63 -1.79
C LEU A 50 12.90 -4.09 -2.93
N PRO A 51 11.85 -4.82 -3.32
CA PRO A 51 10.82 -4.30 -4.19
C PRO A 51 10.28 -2.97 -3.65
N ALA A 52 10.23 -1.94 -4.50
CA ALA A 52 9.74 -0.61 -4.15
C ALA A 52 8.42 -0.32 -4.85
N MET A 53 7.40 0.02 -4.07
CA MET A 53 6.08 0.46 -4.54
C MET A 53 5.99 1.98 -4.35
N MET A 54 5.97 2.74 -5.44
CA MET A 54 5.96 4.21 -5.40
C MET A 54 4.55 4.76 -5.29
N MET A 55 4.29 5.60 -4.29
CA MET A 55 3.01 6.31 -4.17
C MET A 55 2.79 7.28 -5.34
N ILE A 56 1.63 7.18 -5.98
CA ILE A 56 1.13 8.11 -7.00
C ILE A 56 -0.07 8.86 -6.44
N ARG A 57 0.21 9.95 -5.75
CA ARG A 57 -0.78 10.81 -5.08
C ARG A 57 -0.29 12.25 -5.04
N PRO A 58 -0.73 13.10 -5.98
CA PRO A 58 -0.17 14.46 -6.15
C PRO A 58 -0.56 15.44 -5.04
N HIS A 59 -1.64 15.17 -4.29
CA HIS A 59 -2.13 16.04 -3.20
C HIS A 59 -2.87 15.27 -2.12
N SER A 60 -2.99 15.85 -0.93
CA SER A 60 -3.68 15.28 0.24
C SER A 60 -5.15 15.69 0.40
N PHE A 61 -5.67 16.60 -0.43
CA PHE A 61 -6.99 17.20 -0.24
C PHE A 61 -8.14 16.19 -0.33
N SER A 62 -8.02 15.24 -1.25
CA SER A 62 -9.00 14.19 -1.47
C SER A 62 -8.38 13.07 -2.34
N PHE A 63 -9.20 12.08 -2.69
CA PHE A 63 -8.89 11.09 -3.73
C PHE A 63 -9.64 11.36 -5.04
N VAL A 64 -10.23 12.56 -5.19
CA VAL A 64 -10.84 13.04 -6.44
C VAL A 64 -9.82 13.91 -7.16
N TYR A 65 -9.49 13.54 -8.40
CA TYR A 65 -8.43 14.19 -9.17
C TYR A 65 -8.99 14.87 -10.42
N ASP A 66 -8.70 16.16 -10.58
CA ASP A 66 -8.99 16.91 -11.79
C ASP A 66 -7.98 16.57 -12.93
N GLU A 67 -8.19 17.11 -14.13
CA GLU A 67 -7.32 16.81 -15.28
C GLU A 67 -5.88 17.28 -15.06
N ALA A 68 -5.64 18.36 -14.32
CA ALA A 68 -4.28 18.80 -14.01
C ALA A 68 -3.57 17.79 -13.09
N ALA A 69 -4.23 17.34 -12.03
CA ALA A 69 -3.72 16.30 -11.15
C ALA A 69 -3.47 14.98 -11.89
N ARG A 70 -4.39 14.58 -12.79
CA ARG A 70 -4.22 13.36 -13.64
C ARG A 70 -3.01 13.46 -14.55
N THR A 71 -2.74 14.64 -15.12
CA THR A 71 -1.53 14.86 -15.92
C THR A 71 -0.24 14.71 -15.10
N VAL A 72 -0.25 15.21 -13.84
CA VAL A 72 0.88 15.00 -12.92
C VAL A 72 1.07 13.52 -12.63
N MET A 73 -0.02 12.80 -12.33
CA MET A 73 0.04 11.34 -12.05
C MET A 73 0.60 10.54 -13.22
N GLU A 74 0.24 10.87 -14.46
CA GLU A 74 0.80 10.24 -15.65
C GLU A 74 2.32 10.43 -15.71
N ARG A 75 2.82 11.64 -15.46
CA ARG A 75 4.28 11.93 -15.43
C ARG A 75 4.99 11.24 -14.27
N ASP A 76 4.36 11.16 -13.10
CA ASP A 76 4.89 10.43 -11.95
C ASP A 76 5.01 8.92 -12.25
N ILE A 77 4.05 8.34 -13.00
CA ILE A 77 4.12 6.93 -13.43
C ILE A 77 5.20 6.72 -14.49
N GLU A 78 5.39 7.64 -15.44
CA GLU A 78 6.52 7.60 -16.38
C GLU A 78 7.85 7.62 -15.63
N LEU A 79 7.97 8.49 -14.61
CA LEU A 79 9.11 8.57 -13.73
C LEU A 79 9.34 7.26 -12.95
N ALA A 80 8.29 6.64 -12.41
CA ALA A 80 8.36 5.37 -11.71
C ALA A 80 9.01 4.28 -12.58
N LYS A 81 8.66 4.22 -13.87
CA LYS A 81 9.30 3.30 -14.83
C LYS A 81 10.77 3.65 -15.06
N GLU A 82 11.11 4.93 -15.23
CA GLU A 82 12.48 5.40 -15.47
C GLU A 82 13.42 5.02 -14.32
N VAL A 83 12.97 5.19 -13.07
CA VAL A 83 13.79 4.88 -11.90
C VAL A 83 13.82 3.39 -11.55
N GLY A 84 12.97 2.57 -12.19
CA GLY A 84 12.97 1.13 -12.06
C GLY A 84 12.35 0.62 -10.75
N VAL A 85 11.26 1.23 -10.28
CA VAL A 85 10.48 0.68 -9.17
C VAL A 85 9.76 -0.59 -9.60
N THR A 86 9.39 -1.44 -8.64
CA THR A 86 8.64 -2.67 -8.90
C THR A 86 7.20 -2.37 -9.27
N GLY A 87 6.60 -1.36 -8.63
CA GLY A 87 5.21 -1.02 -8.86
C GLY A 87 4.83 0.35 -8.30
N ILE A 88 3.55 0.64 -8.41
CA ILE A 88 2.94 1.89 -7.95
C ILE A 88 1.81 1.62 -6.97
N VAL A 89 1.56 2.59 -6.11
CA VAL A 89 0.42 2.61 -5.18
C VAL A 89 -0.49 3.77 -5.57
N TYR A 90 -1.74 3.48 -5.83
CA TYR A 90 -2.71 4.43 -6.35
C TYR A 90 -4.11 4.16 -5.80
N GLY A 91 -4.96 5.17 -5.79
CA GLY A 91 -6.40 5.03 -5.59
C GLY A 91 -7.11 6.34 -5.88
N GLY A 92 -8.18 6.26 -6.67
CA GLY A 92 -9.02 7.39 -7.07
C GLY A 92 -10.49 7.10 -6.96
N ILE A 93 -11.26 8.11 -6.56
CA ILE A 93 -12.72 8.06 -6.46
C ILE A 93 -13.34 9.23 -7.21
N THR A 94 -14.60 9.10 -7.57
CA THR A 94 -15.39 10.19 -8.16
C THR A 94 -15.92 11.13 -7.07
N ALA A 95 -16.37 12.31 -7.45
CA ALA A 95 -17.02 13.26 -6.55
C ALA A 95 -18.31 12.68 -5.90
N GLU A 96 -18.93 11.70 -6.56
CA GLU A 96 -20.11 10.98 -6.07
C GLU A 96 -19.75 9.91 -5.03
N GLY A 97 -18.46 9.64 -4.80
CA GLY A 97 -17.95 8.66 -3.82
C GLY A 97 -17.98 7.22 -4.32
N ALA A 98 -17.74 7.00 -5.60
CA ALA A 98 -17.52 5.69 -6.21
C ALA A 98 -16.07 5.55 -6.71
N ILE A 99 -15.60 4.35 -7.02
CA ILE A 99 -14.31 4.15 -7.70
C ILE A 99 -14.30 4.91 -9.04
N ASP A 100 -13.29 5.73 -9.30
CA ASP A 100 -13.09 6.37 -10.60
C ASP A 100 -12.52 5.36 -11.59
N GLN A 101 -13.41 4.56 -12.19
CA GLN A 101 -13.03 3.51 -13.13
C GLN A 101 -12.32 4.09 -14.38
N LYS A 102 -12.74 5.29 -14.84
CA LYS A 102 -12.11 5.93 -16.01
C LYS A 102 -10.65 6.30 -15.73
N LEU A 103 -10.36 6.80 -14.53
CA LEU A 103 -9.00 7.10 -14.13
C LEU A 103 -8.21 5.81 -13.85
N LEU A 104 -8.82 4.80 -13.23
CA LEU A 104 -8.19 3.50 -13.01
C LEU A 104 -7.75 2.86 -14.33
N GLU A 105 -8.60 2.86 -15.36
CA GLU A 105 -8.28 2.36 -16.71
C GLU A 105 -7.09 3.12 -17.34
N LYS A 106 -7.03 4.45 -17.16
CA LYS A 106 -5.87 5.25 -17.59
C LYS A 106 -4.61 4.82 -16.85
N VAL A 107 -4.66 4.70 -15.52
CA VAL A 107 -3.52 4.27 -14.68
C VAL A 107 -3.02 2.88 -15.07
N ILE A 108 -3.93 1.94 -15.32
CA ILE A 108 -3.60 0.60 -15.85
C ILE A 108 -2.87 0.70 -17.20
N GLY A 109 -3.34 1.56 -18.09
CA GLY A 109 -2.66 1.82 -19.37
C GLY A 109 -1.27 2.46 -19.18
N TRP A 110 -1.15 3.44 -18.29
CA TRP A 110 0.11 4.16 -18.06
C TRP A 110 1.16 3.29 -17.34
N LYS A 111 0.76 2.43 -16.39
CA LYS A 111 1.69 1.64 -15.59
C LYS A 111 2.49 0.62 -16.41
N GLY A 112 1.94 0.11 -17.53
CA GLY A 112 2.56 -0.98 -18.28
C GLY A 112 2.79 -2.21 -17.40
N ASP A 113 4.03 -2.69 -17.35
CA ASP A 113 4.41 -3.91 -16.61
C ASP A 113 4.60 -3.69 -15.09
N LEU A 114 4.50 -2.44 -14.59
CA LEU A 114 4.59 -2.20 -13.15
C LEU A 114 3.44 -2.88 -12.39
N GLU A 115 3.73 -3.39 -11.19
CA GLU A 115 2.70 -3.83 -10.26
C GLU A 115 1.81 -2.65 -9.84
N LEU A 116 0.56 -2.94 -9.49
CA LEU A 116 -0.40 -1.95 -8.99
C LEU A 116 -1.00 -2.40 -7.65
N THR A 117 -0.78 -1.60 -6.62
CA THR A 117 -1.53 -1.66 -5.37
C THR A 117 -2.59 -0.57 -5.37
N PHE A 118 -3.88 -0.94 -5.24
CA PHE A 118 -4.92 0.04 -4.96
C PHE A 118 -4.95 0.31 -3.45
N HIS A 119 -4.78 1.57 -3.06
CA HIS A 119 -4.66 1.94 -1.65
C HIS A 119 -6.04 2.21 -0.99
N ARG A 120 -6.02 2.70 0.24
CA ARG A 120 -7.18 2.93 1.11
C ARG A 120 -8.22 3.96 0.61
N ALA A 121 -8.08 4.54 -0.60
CA ALA A 121 -9.13 5.35 -1.21
C ALA A 121 -10.48 4.61 -1.33
N LEU A 122 -10.46 3.27 -1.41
CA LEU A 122 -11.65 2.42 -1.32
C LEU A 122 -12.49 2.76 -0.07
N GLU A 123 -11.84 3.05 1.05
CA GLU A 123 -12.48 3.30 2.34
C GLU A 123 -13.15 4.69 2.42
N ALA A 124 -12.82 5.58 1.47
CA ALA A 124 -13.46 6.89 1.32
C ALA A 124 -14.68 6.85 0.38
N THR A 125 -15.06 5.69 -0.15
CA THR A 125 -16.26 5.54 -0.97
C THR A 125 -17.53 5.48 -0.11
N LYS A 126 -18.68 5.79 -0.71
CA LYS A 126 -19.97 5.72 -0.01
C LYS A 126 -20.43 4.30 0.33
N ASP A 127 -20.06 3.34 -0.52
CA ASP A 127 -20.38 1.93 -0.38
C ASP A 127 -19.12 1.12 -0.66
N ILE A 128 -18.48 0.68 0.40
CA ILE A 128 -17.20 -0.03 0.34
C ILE A 128 -17.36 -1.42 -0.30
N GLU A 129 -18.50 -2.10 -0.08
CA GLU A 129 -18.73 -3.42 -0.65
C GLU A 129 -18.96 -3.33 -2.16
N ALA A 130 -19.79 -2.39 -2.61
CA ALA A 130 -19.98 -2.14 -4.04
C ALA A 130 -18.64 -1.74 -4.69
N SER A 131 -17.85 -0.93 -4.04
CA SER A 131 -16.54 -0.50 -4.52
C SER A 131 -15.52 -1.64 -4.57
N TYR A 132 -15.53 -2.54 -3.59
CA TYR A 132 -14.75 -3.77 -3.63
C TYR A 132 -15.12 -4.64 -4.83
N GLN A 133 -16.43 -4.84 -5.10
CA GLN A 133 -16.87 -5.60 -6.25
C GLN A 133 -16.47 -4.95 -7.59
N VAL A 134 -16.47 -3.62 -7.67
CA VAL A 134 -15.94 -2.91 -8.86
C VAL A 134 -14.45 -3.20 -9.03
N LEU A 135 -13.62 -3.06 -7.98
CA LEU A 135 -12.17 -3.35 -8.08
C LEU A 135 -11.90 -4.81 -8.48
N ARG A 136 -12.72 -5.75 -8.05
CA ARG A 136 -12.60 -7.16 -8.46
C ARG A 136 -12.68 -7.38 -9.97
N THR A 137 -13.42 -6.55 -10.69
CA THR A 137 -13.48 -6.64 -12.15
C THR A 137 -12.14 -6.29 -12.83
N TYR A 138 -11.23 -5.64 -12.09
CA TYR A 138 -9.87 -5.30 -12.52
C TYR A 138 -8.79 -6.20 -11.88
N GLY A 139 -9.17 -7.34 -11.31
CA GLY A 139 -8.27 -8.20 -10.53
C GLY A 139 -7.02 -8.67 -11.27
N LYS A 140 -7.06 -8.74 -12.61
CA LYS A 140 -5.89 -9.08 -13.44
C LYS A 140 -4.87 -7.94 -13.56
N ASP A 141 -5.32 -6.71 -13.39
CA ASP A 141 -4.52 -5.50 -13.58
C ASP A 141 -4.06 -4.89 -12.25
N ILE A 142 -4.75 -5.23 -11.16
CA ILE A 142 -4.42 -4.85 -9.78
C ILE A 142 -3.77 -6.04 -9.09
N ASN A 143 -2.56 -5.87 -8.57
CA ASN A 143 -1.85 -6.93 -7.86
C ASN A 143 -2.30 -7.04 -6.40
N GLN A 144 -2.55 -5.89 -5.75
CA GLN A 144 -2.96 -5.86 -4.35
C GLN A 144 -3.98 -4.76 -4.04
N LEU A 145 -4.79 -5.02 -3.02
CA LEU A 145 -5.65 -4.03 -2.37
C LEU A 145 -5.15 -3.80 -0.95
N LEU A 146 -4.59 -2.62 -0.68
CA LEU A 146 -4.24 -2.18 0.67
C LEU A 146 -5.48 -1.64 1.37
N THR A 147 -5.85 -2.28 2.48
CA THR A 147 -7.07 -1.89 3.21
C THR A 147 -7.02 -2.24 4.69
N SER A 148 -7.76 -1.47 5.49
CA SER A 148 -8.13 -1.80 6.87
C SER A 148 -9.50 -2.51 6.94
N GLY A 149 -10.16 -2.71 5.80
CA GLY A 149 -11.55 -3.17 5.75
C GLY A 149 -12.57 -2.05 6.02
N GLY A 150 -12.18 -0.78 5.91
CA GLY A 150 -13.07 0.39 6.02
C GLY A 150 -13.26 0.93 7.45
N THR A 151 -12.33 0.62 8.35
CA THR A 151 -12.31 1.11 9.73
C THR A 151 -10.98 1.79 10.04
N ASP A 152 -10.88 2.54 11.15
CA ASP A 152 -9.65 3.20 11.56
C ASP A 152 -8.54 2.18 11.88
N SER A 153 -8.92 1.04 12.44
CA SER A 153 -8.01 -0.09 12.71
C SER A 153 -8.53 -1.36 12.05
N ALA A 154 -7.67 -2.07 11.34
CA ALA A 154 -8.01 -3.35 10.72
C ALA A 154 -8.53 -4.42 11.73
N LEU A 155 -8.22 -4.28 13.03
CA LEU A 155 -8.78 -5.14 14.08
C LEU A 155 -10.31 -5.01 14.20
N ASP A 156 -10.87 -3.85 13.85
CA ASP A 156 -12.30 -3.58 13.99
C ASP A 156 -13.12 -4.14 12.80
N SER A 157 -12.44 -4.66 11.77
CA SER A 157 -13.06 -5.19 10.55
C SER A 157 -12.62 -6.61 10.18
N LEU A 158 -12.16 -7.40 11.14
CA LEU A 158 -11.63 -8.76 10.90
C LEU A 158 -12.60 -9.66 10.12
N THR A 159 -13.91 -9.55 10.33
CA THR A 159 -14.90 -10.35 9.61
C THR A 159 -14.89 -10.01 8.11
N ARG A 160 -14.90 -8.72 7.75
CA ARG A 160 -14.83 -8.27 6.34
C ARG A 160 -13.51 -8.66 5.70
N LEU A 161 -12.39 -8.41 6.39
CA LEU A 161 -11.06 -8.76 5.89
C LEU A 161 -10.95 -10.26 5.62
N ARG A 162 -11.44 -11.11 6.52
CA ARG A 162 -11.49 -12.57 6.31
C ARG A 162 -12.27 -12.92 5.05
N THR A 163 -13.47 -12.37 4.88
CA THR A 163 -14.30 -12.62 3.70
C THR A 163 -13.58 -12.23 2.42
N TRP A 164 -12.93 -11.06 2.38
CA TRP A 164 -12.21 -10.59 1.19
C TRP A 164 -10.93 -11.39 0.92
N ILE A 165 -10.22 -11.83 1.96
CA ILE A 165 -9.04 -12.71 1.83
C ILE A 165 -9.46 -14.08 1.29
N GLU A 166 -10.54 -14.68 1.79
CA GLU A 166 -11.06 -15.96 1.32
C GLU A 166 -11.53 -15.86 -0.15
N ASP A 167 -12.24 -14.79 -0.47
CA ASP A 167 -12.68 -14.50 -1.83
C ASP A 167 -11.50 -14.35 -2.80
N SER A 168 -10.47 -13.60 -2.41
CA SER A 168 -9.24 -13.45 -3.18
C SER A 168 -8.54 -14.80 -3.43
N LYS A 169 -8.41 -15.63 -2.40
CA LYS A 169 -7.79 -16.96 -2.50
C LYS A 169 -8.53 -17.92 -3.44
N GLN A 170 -9.85 -17.78 -3.54
CA GLN A 170 -10.69 -18.63 -4.40
C GLN A 170 -10.67 -18.19 -5.88
N ASN A 171 -10.21 -16.99 -6.17
CA ASN A 171 -10.22 -16.40 -7.50
C ASN A 171 -8.79 -16.10 -7.99
N PRO A 172 -8.20 -16.95 -8.83
CA PRO A 172 -6.81 -16.77 -9.30
C PRO A 172 -6.58 -15.47 -10.08
N ASP A 173 -7.64 -14.89 -10.65
CA ASP A 173 -7.61 -13.63 -11.39
C ASP A 173 -7.91 -12.42 -10.48
N SER A 174 -7.87 -12.57 -9.14
CA SER A 174 -8.11 -11.50 -8.19
C SER A 174 -6.80 -10.95 -7.62
N PHE A 175 -6.86 -9.70 -7.17
CA PHE A 175 -5.78 -9.10 -6.38
C PHE A 175 -5.66 -9.74 -4.99
N GLN A 176 -4.49 -9.67 -4.39
CA GLN A 176 -4.29 -10.08 -3.00
C GLN A 176 -4.65 -8.95 -2.03
N ILE A 177 -5.12 -9.32 -0.84
CA ILE A 177 -5.41 -8.35 0.21
C ILE A 177 -4.11 -8.06 0.97
N LEU A 178 -3.74 -6.78 1.06
CA LEU A 178 -2.66 -6.28 1.90
C LEU A 178 -3.30 -5.60 3.13
N VAL A 179 -3.22 -6.25 4.28
CA VAL A 179 -3.87 -5.74 5.50
C VAL A 179 -3.03 -4.62 6.10
N GLY A 180 -3.60 -3.43 6.22
CA GLY A 180 -2.94 -2.25 6.79
C GLY A 180 -3.81 -1.50 7.79
N SER A 181 -3.23 -0.53 8.46
CA SER A 181 -3.82 0.27 9.53
C SER A 181 -3.98 -0.45 10.88
N GLY A 182 -3.20 -0.02 11.85
CA GLY A 182 -3.23 -0.57 13.21
C GLY A 182 -2.48 -1.89 13.40
N VAL A 183 -1.80 -2.40 12.38
CA VAL A 183 -0.91 -3.58 12.49
C VAL A 183 0.37 -3.20 13.22
N LYS A 184 0.72 -3.95 14.27
CA LYS A 184 1.88 -3.69 15.14
C LYS A 184 2.36 -4.97 15.82
N PRO A 185 3.60 -5.01 16.35
CA PRO A 185 4.15 -6.22 16.99
C PRO A 185 3.25 -6.80 18.08
N GLU A 186 2.57 -5.94 18.84
CA GLU A 186 1.77 -6.36 19.98
C GLU A 186 0.45 -7.05 19.58
N ASN A 187 0.00 -6.90 18.32
CA ASN A 187 -1.30 -7.45 17.89
C ASN A 187 -1.22 -8.34 16.64
N ILE A 188 -0.06 -8.52 16.03
CA ILE A 188 0.07 -9.34 14.80
C ILE A 188 -0.39 -10.78 15.04
N ALA A 189 -0.13 -11.36 16.22
CA ALA A 189 -0.62 -12.69 16.57
C ALA A 189 -2.16 -12.78 16.58
N THR A 190 -2.86 -11.70 16.96
CA THR A 190 -4.32 -11.62 16.87
C THR A 190 -4.81 -11.62 15.42
N PHE A 191 -4.13 -10.87 14.54
CA PHE A 191 -4.42 -10.90 13.12
C PHE A 191 -4.19 -12.29 12.52
N GLN A 192 -3.09 -12.95 12.85
CA GLN A 192 -2.78 -14.29 12.36
C GLN A 192 -3.84 -15.31 12.79
N ALA A 193 -4.19 -15.32 14.06
CA ALA A 193 -5.23 -16.21 14.58
C ALA A 193 -6.60 -15.97 13.92
N ALA A 194 -6.92 -14.70 13.57
CA ALA A 194 -8.21 -14.33 12.99
C ALA A 194 -8.28 -14.53 11.47
N LEU A 195 -7.21 -14.24 10.74
CA LEU A 195 -7.22 -14.12 9.28
C LEU A 195 -6.49 -15.26 8.56
N ASN A 196 -5.55 -15.94 9.21
CA ASN A 196 -4.64 -16.90 8.59
C ASN A 196 -4.07 -16.34 7.27
N HIS A 197 -3.40 -15.19 7.39
CA HIS A 197 -2.95 -14.36 6.27
C HIS A 197 -1.52 -13.90 6.46
N THR A 198 -0.80 -13.62 5.37
CA THR A 198 0.63 -13.35 5.41
C THR A 198 1.03 -11.95 4.91
N ASP A 199 0.10 -11.19 4.32
CA ASP A 199 0.42 -9.91 3.68
C ASP A 199 -0.05 -8.73 4.54
N TYR A 200 0.93 -8.05 5.16
CA TYR A 200 0.69 -6.95 6.08
C TYR A 200 1.50 -5.71 5.72
N HIS A 201 0.87 -4.55 5.87
CA HIS A 201 1.45 -3.23 5.70
C HIS A 201 1.59 -2.54 7.05
N VAL A 202 2.80 -2.06 7.37
CA VAL A 202 3.11 -1.44 8.66
C VAL A 202 3.81 -0.09 8.46
N GLY A 203 3.26 0.94 9.09
CA GLY A 203 3.84 2.28 9.12
C GLY A 203 4.71 2.53 10.35
N SER A 204 4.33 3.53 11.16
CA SER A 204 5.09 3.95 12.35
C SER A 204 5.35 2.85 13.37
N ALA A 205 4.47 1.84 13.45
CA ALA A 205 4.62 0.74 14.41
C ALA A 205 5.90 -0.11 14.20
N ALA A 206 6.53 -0.05 13.02
CA ALA A 206 7.83 -0.69 12.77
C ALA A 206 9.03 0.16 13.23
N ARG A 207 8.80 1.37 13.75
CA ARG A 207 9.84 2.33 14.10
C ARG A 207 10.02 2.48 15.62
N GLU A 208 11.19 3.02 16.03
CA GLU A 208 11.41 3.43 17.41
C GLU A 208 10.34 4.40 17.89
N ALA A 209 9.87 4.23 19.11
CA ALA A 209 8.78 5.01 19.72
C ALA A 209 7.49 5.08 18.84
N SER A 210 7.36 4.26 17.79
CA SER A 210 6.26 4.33 16.79
C SER A 210 6.12 5.72 16.14
N ASP A 211 7.26 6.37 15.87
CA ASP A 211 7.37 7.72 15.34
C ASP A 211 8.08 7.73 13.98
N PHE A 212 7.45 8.32 12.95
CA PHE A 212 8.02 8.42 11.61
C PHE A 212 9.30 9.27 11.51
N SER A 213 9.61 10.08 12.51
CA SER A 213 10.86 10.82 12.59
C SER A 213 12.06 9.98 13.09
N LYS A 214 11.79 8.75 13.52
CA LYS A 214 12.80 7.82 14.07
C LYS A 214 13.13 6.72 13.07
N ASP A 215 14.28 6.08 13.27
CA ASP A 215 14.70 4.91 12.51
C ASP A 215 13.75 3.72 12.73
N PHE A 216 13.81 2.74 11.83
CA PHE A 216 13.18 1.44 12.07
C PHE A 216 13.80 0.75 13.29
N SER A 217 12.97 0.03 14.03
CA SER A 217 13.40 -0.85 15.12
C SER A 217 13.61 -2.27 14.58
N GLU A 218 14.84 -2.79 14.71
CA GLU A 218 15.17 -4.15 14.32
C GLU A 218 14.28 -5.16 15.05
N GLU A 219 14.12 -5.01 16.37
CA GLU A 219 13.30 -5.86 17.21
C GLU A 219 11.85 -5.94 16.69
N LYS A 220 11.26 -4.79 16.36
CA LYS A 220 9.86 -4.73 15.89
C LYS A 220 9.69 -5.38 14.52
N ILE A 221 10.60 -5.14 13.57
CA ILE A 221 10.54 -5.76 12.23
C ILE A 221 10.74 -7.28 12.35
N VAL A 222 11.72 -7.73 13.15
CA VAL A 222 11.96 -9.16 13.36
C VAL A 222 10.75 -9.84 14.02
N THR A 223 10.16 -9.22 15.04
CA THR A 223 8.93 -9.74 15.70
C THR A 223 7.78 -9.88 14.69
N LEU A 224 7.52 -8.84 13.89
CA LEU A 224 6.48 -8.89 12.86
C LEU A 224 6.74 -10.03 11.85
N GLN A 225 7.98 -10.17 11.37
CA GLN A 225 8.36 -11.23 10.43
C GLN A 225 8.19 -12.63 11.01
N GLN A 226 8.59 -12.83 12.27
CA GLN A 226 8.46 -14.12 12.94
C GLN A 226 7.00 -14.53 13.10
N GLU A 227 6.14 -13.60 13.52
CA GLU A 227 4.71 -13.89 13.68
C GLU A 227 3.97 -14.06 12.33
N ILE A 228 4.34 -13.29 11.29
CA ILE A 228 3.77 -13.44 9.93
C ILE A 228 4.10 -14.82 9.32
N ASN A 229 5.29 -15.35 9.58
CA ASN A 229 5.77 -16.61 9.02
C ASN A 229 5.62 -17.80 9.99
N ARG A 230 4.88 -17.62 11.08
CA ARG A 230 4.62 -18.68 12.05
C ARG A 230 3.61 -19.68 11.48
N ASP A 231 4.04 -20.96 11.37
CA ASP A 231 3.23 -22.09 10.93
C ASP A 231 2.09 -22.40 11.93
#